data_959ad9e839ddb162b0f3a82e0ba8f893
#
_entry.id   959ad9e839ddb162b0f3a82e0ba8f893
#
_cell.length_a   1.000
_cell.length_b   1.000
_cell.length_c   1.000
_cell.angle_alpha   90.00
_cell.angle_beta   90.00
_cell.angle_gamma   90.00
#
_symmetry.space_group_name_H-M   'P 1'
#
loop_
_entity.id
_entity.type
_entity.pdbx_description
1 polymer ?
#
loop_
_entity_poly.entity_id
_entity_poly.type
_entity_poly.pdbx_seq_one_letter_code
_entity_poly.pdbx_strand_id
1 'polypeptide(L)'
;MYCKNCGQELEKEANFCNECGKQIEIKESYIKENTKYKNKTGILKKSIISILIVIVVLIVIGMFSDSPDNEYVMSVKNGSFDSYPEILIGDAFDSFFTNSKWDYFVSDEGENVVEFTGGCEFDGEKVKALIQFKLDEEGGFEATYFSMNNVSQNLLMMSGMIEAVMENYKE
;
A
#
# COMPACT_ATOMS: atom_id res chain seq x y z
N MET A 1 5.17 -30.81 -49.47
CA MET A 1 6.54 -30.72 -50.04
C MET A 1 7.19 -32.07 -49.95
N TYR A 2 8.32 -32.31 -50.68
CA TYR A 2 8.95 -33.63 -50.72
C TYR A 2 10.35 -33.58 -50.09
N CYS A 3 10.70 -34.65 -49.42
CA CYS A 3 12.02 -34.83 -48.83
C CYS A 3 13.07 -34.97 -49.93
N LYS A 4 14.07 -34.09 -49.96
CA LYS A 4 15.15 -34.10 -50.98
C LYS A 4 16.07 -35.34 -50.89
N ASN A 5 16.01 -36.08 -49.74
CA ASN A 5 16.87 -37.26 -49.53
C ASN A 5 16.19 -38.55 -49.95
N CYS A 6 14.89 -38.76 -49.73
CA CYS A 6 14.21 -40.02 -50.01
C CYS A 6 12.97 -39.85 -50.88
N GLY A 7 12.56 -38.64 -51.29
CA GLY A 7 11.44 -38.40 -52.14
C GLY A 7 10.05 -38.47 -51.44
N GLN A 8 10.01 -38.80 -50.13
CA GLN A 8 8.75 -38.92 -49.41
C GLN A 8 8.02 -37.57 -49.31
N GLU A 9 6.70 -37.62 -49.43
CA GLU A 9 5.88 -36.43 -49.21
C GLU A 9 5.83 -36.05 -47.73
N LEU A 10 6.04 -34.76 -47.45
CA LEU A 10 6.18 -34.19 -46.10
C LEU A 10 5.00 -33.27 -45.82
N GLU A 11 4.55 -33.25 -44.56
CA GLU A 11 3.59 -32.27 -44.10
C GLU A 11 4.21 -30.85 -44.08
N LYS A 12 3.35 -29.81 -44.15
CA LYS A 12 3.78 -28.44 -44.40
C LYS A 12 4.72 -27.82 -43.35
N GLU A 13 4.77 -28.42 -42.16
CA GLU A 13 5.54 -27.90 -40.98
C GLU A 13 6.50 -28.97 -40.39
N ALA A 14 6.82 -30.03 -41.12
CA ALA A 14 7.69 -31.06 -40.62
C ALA A 14 9.16 -30.61 -40.56
N ASN A 15 9.76 -30.68 -39.39
CA ASN A 15 11.19 -30.38 -39.17
C ASN A 15 12.13 -31.56 -39.52
N PHE A 16 11.58 -32.78 -39.60
CA PHE A 16 12.30 -34.00 -39.95
C PHE A 16 11.45 -34.88 -40.87
N CYS A 17 12.07 -35.63 -41.73
CA CYS A 17 11.40 -36.60 -42.55
C CYS A 17 11.10 -37.89 -41.74
N ASN A 18 9.83 -38.33 -41.69
CA ASN A 18 9.41 -39.48 -40.91
C ASN A 18 9.95 -40.78 -41.44
N GLU A 19 10.30 -40.85 -42.74
CA GLU A 19 10.84 -42.08 -43.37
C GLU A 19 12.36 -42.19 -43.25
N CYS A 20 13.11 -41.12 -43.44
CA CYS A 20 14.58 -41.20 -43.45
C CYS A 20 15.26 -40.44 -42.32
N GLY A 21 14.51 -39.79 -41.42
CA GLY A 21 15.02 -39.06 -40.26
C GLY A 21 15.83 -37.80 -40.59
N LYS A 22 15.94 -37.40 -41.88
CA LYS A 22 16.76 -36.26 -42.26
C LYS A 22 16.07 -34.97 -41.87
N GLN A 23 16.82 -34.04 -41.28
CA GLN A 23 16.35 -32.70 -40.95
C GLN A 23 16.03 -31.90 -42.22
N ILE A 24 14.92 -31.20 -42.23
CA ILE A 24 14.41 -30.40 -43.35
C ILE A 24 14.83 -28.96 -43.15
N GLU A 25 15.72 -28.46 -43.96
CA GLU A 25 16.09 -27.05 -43.98
C GLU A 25 14.95 -26.26 -44.61
N ILE A 26 14.13 -25.63 -43.82
CA ILE A 26 13.13 -24.66 -44.25
C ILE A 26 13.88 -23.39 -44.64
N LYS A 27 14.06 -23.16 -45.94
CA LYS A 27 14.60 -21.86 -46.38
C LYS A 27 13.61 -20.78 -46.01
N GLU A 28 14.06 -19.81 -45.22
CA GLU A 28 13.34 -18.60 -44.76
C GLU A 28 12.73 -17.70 -45.85
N SER A 29 12.61 -18.21 -47.09
CA SER A 29 12.14 -17.41 -48.22
C SER A 29 10.60 -17.31 -48.35
N TYR A 30 9.81 -18.00 -47.54
CA TYR A 30 8.34 -17.96 -47.56
C TYR A 30 7.69 -17.07 -46.51
N ILE A 31 8.45 -16.38 -45.65
CA ILE A 31 7.89 -15.49 -44.59
C ILE A 31 7.96 -14.00 -45.02
N LYS A 32 8.12 -13.71 -46.34
CA LYS A 32 8.17 -12.31 -46.79
C LYS A 32 6.91 -11.79 -47.49
N GLU A 33 5.81 -12.49 -47.44
CA GLU A 33 4.54 -11.95 -47.97
C GLU A 33 3.42 -12.15 -46.96
N ASN A 34 3.18 -11.15 -46.16
CA ASN A 34 2.03 -10.76 -45.38
C ASN A 34 2.31 -10.39 -43.92
N THR A 35 3.28 -9.52 -43.66
CA THR A 35 3.16 -8.69 -42.47
C THR A 35 3.68 -7.29 -42.75
N LYS A 36 2.86 -6.55 -43.51
CA LYS A 36 2.88 -5.09 -43.44
C LYS A 36 2.14 -4.70 -42.16
N TYR A 37 2.55 -5.26 -41.03
CA TYR A 37 2.19 -4.75 -39.73
C TYR A 37 3.11 -3.56 -39.46
N LYS A 38 2.58 -2.36 -39.72
CA LYS A 38 3.19 -1.11 -39.29
C LYS A 38 3.48 -1.24 -37.79
N ASN A 39 4.75 -1.20 -37.42
CA ASN A 39 5.21 -1.08 -36.05
C ASN A 39 4.62 0.18 -35.37
N LYS A 40 3.40 0.07 -34.84
CA LYS A 40 2.81 1.03 -33.91
C LYS A 40 3.16 0.68 -32.43
N THR A 41 4.07 -0.26 -32.20
CA THR A 41 4.40 -0.75 -30.85
C THR A 41 5.23 0.23 -30.02
N GLY A 42 5.86 1.23 -30.64
CA GLY A 42 6.60 2.27 -29.91
C GLY A 42 5.69 3.26 -29.18
N ILE A 43 4.53 3.56 -29.75
CA ILE A 43 3.57 4.51 -29.17
C ILE A 43 2.75 3.83 -28.05
N LEU A 44 2.34 2.55 -28.26
CA LEU A 44 1.62 1.80 -27.23
C LEU A 44 2.48 1.55 -25.98
N LYS A 45 3.76 1.18 -26.14
CA LYS A 45 4.67 0.98 -25.00
C LYS A 45 4.90 2.26 -24.21
N LYS A 46 5.07 3.40 -24.87
CA LYS A 46 5.19 4.71 -24.19
C LYS A 46 3.89 5.09 -23.46
N SER A 47 2.73 4.81 -24.07
CA SER A 47 1.44 5.07 -23.45
C SER A 47 1.17 4.18 -22.24
N ILE A 48 1.51 2.88 -22.31
CA ILE A 48 1.37 1.94 -21.17
C ILE A 48 2.31 2.33 -20.03
N ILE A 49 3.55 2.69 -20.31
CA ILE A 49 4.52 3.16 -19.31
C ILE A 49 4.02 4.45 -18.65
N SER A 50 3.48 5.39 -19.43
CA SER A 50 2.91 6.63 -18.90
C SER A 50 1.72 6.37 -17.98
N ILE A 51 0.83 5.45 -18.35
CA ILE A 51 -0.33 5.05 -17.53
C ILE A 51 0.15 4.37 -16.23
N LEU A 52 1.14 3.48 -16.31
CA LEU A 52 1.72 2.83 -15.13
C LEU A 52 2.38 3.85 -14.18
N ILE A 53 3.10 4.83 -14.70
CA ILE A 53 3.67 5.90 -13.88
C ILE A 53 2.58 6.72 -13.20
N VAL A 54 1.50 7.06 -13.91
CA VAL A 54 0.35 7.78 -13.33
C VAL A 54 -0.32 6.94 -12.23
N ILE A 55 -0.50 5.64 -12.44
CA ILE A 55 -1.07 4.75 -11.43
C ILE A 55 -0.16 4.66 -10.20
N VAL A 56 1.16 4.52 -10.39
CA VAL A 56 2.12 4.51 -9.26
C VAL A 56 2.12 5.84 -8.52
N VAL A 57 2.06 6.96 -9.24
CA VAL A 57 1.96 8.30 -8.62
C VAL A 57 0.66 8.46 -7.84
N LEU A 58 -0.48 7.97 -8.38
CA LEU A 58 -1.77 8.00 -7.67
C LEU A 58 -1.77 7.09 -6.43
N ILE A 59 -1.11 5.92 -6.49
CA ILE A 59 -0.93 5.04 -5.33
C ILE A 59 -0.04 5.72 -4.28
N VAL A 60 1.06 6.34 -4.70
CA VAL A 60 1.96 7.07 -3.80
C VAL A 60 1.24 8.27 -3.17
N ILE A 61 0.47 9.04 -3.95
CA ILE A 61 -0.36 10.15 -3.42
C ILE A 61 -1.42 9.60 -2.45
N GLY A 62 -2.07 8.47 -2.78
CA GLY A 62 -3.03 7.82 -1.88
C GLY A 62 -2.41 7.29 -0.58
N MET A 63 -1.13 6.89 -0.61
CA MET A 63 -0.38 6.49 0.59
C MET A 63 0.08 7.69 1.45
N PHE A 64 0.10 8.90 0.87
CA PHE A 64 0.41 10.17 1.56
C PHE A 64 -0.83 11.05 1.73
N SER A 65 -2.01 10.60 1.31
CA SER A 65 -3.25 11.25 1.71
C SER A 65 -3.52 10.84 3.15
N ASP A 66 -2.99 11.60 4.10
CA ASP A 66 -3.72 11.82 5.33
C ASP A 66 -5.13 12.15 4.88
N SER A 67 -6.13 11.42 5.34
CA SER A 67 -7.53 11.79 5.11
C SER A 67 -7.78 13.01 6.00
N PRO A 68 -7.60 14.25 5.49
CA PRO A 68 -7.56 15.42 6.37
C PRO A 68 -8.92 15.80 6.90
N ASP A 69 -10.00 15.19 6.42
CA ASP A 69 -11.36 15.68 6.67
C ASP A 69 -12.33 14.59 7.13
N ASN A 70 -11.83 13.49 7.70
CA ASN A 70 -12.74 12.56 8.36
C ASN A 70 -13.23 13.19 9.66
N GLU A 71 -14.54 13.41 9.79
CA GLU A 71 -15.15 14.05 10.97
C GLU A 71 -14.81 13.34 12.28
N TYR A 72 -14.68 12.02 12.27
CA TYR A 72 -14.29 11.22 13.43
C TYR A 72 -12.84 11.45 13.85
N VAL A 73 -11.92 11.53 12.88
CA VAL A 73 -10.52 11.89 13.15
C VAL A 73 -10.44 13.28 13.75
N MET A 74 -11.17 14.23 13.17
CA MET A 74 -11.19 15.62 13.67
C MET A 74 -11.81 15.73 15.05
N SER A 75 -12.81 14.91 15.40
CA SER A 75 -13.40 14.92 16.75
C SER A 75 -12.39 14.49 17.80
N VAL A 76 -11.56 13.47 17.54
CA VAL A 76 -10.49 13.05 18.45
C VAL A 76 -9.35 14.08 18.49
N LYS A 77 -8.88 14.55 17.34
CA LYS A 77 -7.77 15.54 17.28
C LYS A 77 -8.10 16.85 17.97
N ASN A 78 -9.34 17.34 17.82
CA ASN A 78 -9.81 18.58 18.46
C ASN A 78 -10.36 18.36 19.87
N GLY A 79 -10.41 17.12 20.33
CA GLY A 79 -10.76 16.79 21.68
C GLY A 79 -9.59 16.94 22.66
N SER A 80 -9.90 16.83 23.94
CA SER A 80 -8.93 16.86 25.05
C SER A 80 -9.27 15.76 26.04
N PHE A 81 -8.30 15.34 26.83
CA PHE A 81 -8.54 14.47 27.97
C PHE A 81 -8.99 15.29 29.19
N ASP A 82 -9.84 14.75 30.05
CA ASP A 82 -10.32 15.43 31.27
C ASP A 82 -9.18 15.94 32.16
N SER A 83 -8.08 15.23 32.19
CA SER A 83 -6.88 15.61 32.96
C SER A 83 -6.09 16.75 32.30
N TYR A 84 -6.34 17.05 31.05
CA TYR A 84 -5.62 18.05 30.24
C TYR A 84 -6.60 18.83 29.34
N PRO A 85 -7.57 19.55 29.92
CA PRO A 85 -8.70 20.11 29.16
C PRO A 85 -8.31 21.24 28.18
N GLU A 86 -7.12 21.82 28.35
CA GLU A 86 -6.63 22.92 27.49
C GLU A 86 -5.69 22.45 26.39
N ILE A 87 -5.38 21.12 26.34
CA ILE A 87 -4.44 20.56 25.37
C ILE A 87 -5.21 19.72 24.36
N LEU A 88 -5.14 20.09 23.08
CA LEU A 88 -5.73 19.30 22.00
C LEU A 88 -4.88 18.04 21.76
N ILE A 89 -5.56 16.90 21.66
CA ILE A 89 -4.90 15.60 21.44
C ILE A 89 -4.09 15.63 20.15
N GLY A 90 -4.66 16.16 19.06
CA GLY A 90 -3.98 16.25 17.78
C GLY A 90 -2.66 16.99 17.87
N ASP A 91 -2.65 18.16 18.49
CA ASP A 91 -1.46 19.01 18.61
C ASP A 91 -0.36 18.35 19.47
N ALA A 92 -0.75 17.78 20.61
CA ALA A 92 0.19 17.09 21.50
C ALA A 92 0.82 15.86 20.84
N PHE A 93 -0.02 15.02 20.18
CA PHE A 93 0.44 13.82 19.53
C PHE A 93 1.30 14.14 18.30
N ASP A 94 0.88 15.08 17.45
CA ASP A 94 1.63 15.46 16.26
C ASP A 94 2.97 16.15 16.61
N SER A 95 3.07 16.77 17.79
CA SER A 95 4.31 17.34 18.33
C SER A 95 5.26 16.29 18.92
N PHE A 96 4.74 15.32 19.64
CA PHE A 96 5.52 14.32 20.37
C PHE A 96 6.05 13.22 19.45
N PHE A 97 5.19 12.72 18.53
CA PHE A 97 5.53 11.59 17.67
C PHE A 97 6.08 12.03 16.32
N THR A 98 6.99 11.26 15.77
CA THR A 98 7.47 11.41 14.40
C THR A 98 6.61 10.57 13.44
N ASN A 99 6.39 11.07 12.21
CA ASN A 99 5.58 10.41 11.19
C ASN A 99 4.18 10.04 11.69
N SER A 100 3.55 10.96 12.41
CA SER A 100 2.18 10.84 12.90
C SER A 100 1.20 10.57 11.76
N LYS A 101 0.32 9.59 11.97
CA LYS A 101 -0.77 9.27 11.06
C LYS A 101 -2.02 9.01 11.85
N TRP A 102 -3.13 9.51 11.33
CA TRP A 102 -4.47 9.33 11.88
C TRP A 102 -5.33 8.64 10.83
N ASP A 103 -6.01 7.58 11.21
CA ASP A 103 -6.89 6.82 10.33
C ASP A 103 -8.21 6.53 11.03
N TYR A 104 -9.24 6.22 10.24
CA TYR A 104 -10.57 5.89 10.74
C TYR A 104 -11.06 4.60 10.08
N PHE A 105 -11.65 3.73 10.87
CA PHE A 105 -12.34 2.54 10.39
C PHE A 105 -13.50 2.14 11.30
N VAL A 106 -14.37 1.29 10.78
CA VAL A 106 -15.40 0.63 11.57
C VAL A 106 -14.89 -0.76 11.92
N SER A 107 -14.88 -1.11 13.20
CA SER A 107 -14.45 -2.43 13.67
C SER A 107 -15.43 -3.53 13.22
N ASP A 108 -15.01 -4.80 13.32
CA ASP A 108 -15.87 -5.96 13.03
C ASP A 108 -17.13 -6.01 13.95
N GLU A 109 -17.07 -5.34 15.09
CA GLU A 109 -18.19 -5.20 16.03
C GLU A 109 -19.10 -4.01 15.70
N GLY A 110 -18.77 -3.24 14.65
CA GLY A 110 -19.54 -2.09 14.20
C GLY A 110 -19.23 -0.80 14.96
N GLU A 111 -18.12 -0.74 15.69
CA GLU A 111 -17.70 0.43 16.47
C GLU A 111 -16.87 1.39 15.60
N ASN A 112 -17.09 2.68 15.77
CA ASN A 112 -16.27 3.71 15.16
C ASN A 112 -14.92 3.83 15.89
N VAL A 113 -13.83 3.68 15.18
CA VAL A 113 -12.48 3.69 15.74
C VAL A 113 -11.59 4.66 14.97
N VAL A 114 -10.92 5.54 15.70
CA VAL A 114 -9.82 6.36 15.18
C VAL A 114 -8.52 5.75 15.66
N GLU A 115 -7.63 5.46 14.73
CA GLU A 115 -6.32 4.90 15.00
C GLU A 115 -5.24 5.95 14.77
N PHE A 116 -4.41 6.13 15.77
CA PHE A 116 -3.18 6.90 15.68
C PHE A 116 -1.98 5.98 15.55
N THR A 117 -1.04 6.32 14.68
CA THR A 117 0.28 5.70 14.64
C THR A 117 1.37 6.76 14.57
N GLY A 118 2.46 6.54 15.31
CA GLY A 118 3.60 7.45 15.28
C GLY A 118 4.87 6.79 15.82
N GLY A 119 6.01 7.36 15.50
CA GLY A 119 7.31 6.91 16.02
C GLY A 119 7.75 7.74 17.22
N CYS A 120 8.26 7.11 18.27
CA CYS A 120 8.88 7.81 19.40
C CYS A 120 10.11 7.03 19.92
N GLU A 121 10.78 7.58 20.91
CA GLU A 121 11.83 6.91 21.66
C GLU A 121 11.27 6.49 23.04
N PHE A 122 11.41 5.23 23.37
CA PHE A 122 10.99 4.67 24.63
C PHE A 122 12.11 3.82 25.22
N ASP A 123 12.55 4.15 26.41
CA ASP A 123 13.69 3.52 27.11
C ASP A 123 14.98 3.45 26.25
N GLY A 124 15.24 4.52 25.46
CA GLY A 124 16.39 4.62 24.56
C GLY A 124 16.25 3.86 23.23
N GLU A 125 15.12 3.22 23.00
CA GLU A 125 14.84 2.46 21.77
C GLU A 125 13.77 3.16 20.91
N LYS A 126 13.97 3.12 19.60
CA LYS A 126 12.95 3.63 18.66
C LYS A 126 11.79 2.65 18.57
N VAL A 127 10.60 3.11 18.88
CA VAL A 127 9.38 2.31 18.82
C VAL A 127 8.34 2.95 17.90
N LYS A 128 7.51 2.12 17.31
CA LYS A 128 6.28 2.55 16.64
C LYS A 128 5.13 2.35 17.63
N ALA A 129 4.52 3.44 18.04
CA ALA A 129 3.30 3.44 18.84
C ALA A 129 2.08 3.35 17.93
N LEU A 130 1.05 2.65 18.39
CA LEU A 130 -0.29 2.63 17.82
C LEU A 130 -1.29 2.75 18.97
N ILE A 131 -2.19 3.73 18.88
CA ILE A 131 -3.26 3.96 19.88
C ILE A 131 -4.59 4.01 19.14
N GLN A 132 -5.62 3.31 19.68
CA GLN A 132 -6.97 3.36 19.12
C GLN A 132 -7.91 4.06 20.10
N PHE A 133 -8.70 4.95 19.53
CA PHE A 133 -9.76 5.67 20.21
C PHE A 133 -11.10 5.17 19.68
N LYS A 134 -11.90 4.57 20.57
CA LYS A 134 -13.28 4.21 20.29
C LYS A 134 -14.17 5.42 20.49
N LEU A 135 -15.04 5.69 19.54
CA LEU A 135 -16.00 6.78 19.61
C LEU A 135 -17.38 6.26 20.02
N ASP A 136 -18.09 7.05 20.81
CA ASP A 136 -19.50 6.81 21.14
C ASP A 136 -20.44 7.57 20.18
N GLU A 137 -21.75 7.32 20.31
CA GLU A 137 -22.77 7.96 19.49
C GLU A 137 -22.98 9.45 19.84
N GLU A 138 -22.50 9.91 20.98
CA GLU A 138 -22.62 11.28 21.49
C GLU A 138 -21.42 12.14 21.07
N GLY A 139 -20.41 11.54 20.40
CA GLY A 139 -19.19 12.20 19.94
C GLY A 139 -18.06 12.21 20.97
N GLY A 140 -18.23 11.48 22.07
CA GLY A 140 -17.16 11.20 23.01
C GLY A 140 -16.19 10.13 22.48
N PHE A 141 -15.04 10.03 23.10
CA PHE A 141 -14.06 9.00 22.73
C PHE A 141 -13.29 8.51 23.96
N GLU A 142 -12.82 7.26 23.87
CA GLU A 142 -12.00 6.62 24.89
C GLU A 142 -10.81 5.91 24.21
N ALA A 143 -9.61 6.05 24.78
CA ALA A 143 -8.46 5.25 24.35
C ALA A 143 -8.62 3.81 24.85
N THR A 144 -8.77 2.86 23.94
CA THR A 144 -9.13 1.47 24.28
C THR A 144 -8.02 0.47 23.97
N TYR A 145 -7.09 0.81 23.09
CA TYR A 145 -6.01 -0.08 22.68
C TYR A 145 -4.70 0.67 22.49
N PHE A 146 -3.60 0.04 22.94
CA PHE A 146 -2.25 0.54 22.75
C PHE A 146 -1.30 -0.60 22.38
N SER A 147 -0.43 -0.38 21.41
CA SER A 147 0.67 -1.28 21.14
C SER A 147 1.96 -0.53 20.82
N MET A 148 3.11 -1.15 21.11
CA MET A 148 4.44 -0.72 20.72
C MET A 148 5.09 -1.81 19.87
N ASN A 149 5.59 -1.46 18.68
CA ASN A 149 6.18 -2.40 17.72
C ASN A 149 5.30 -3.65 17.49
N ASN A 150 3.97 -3.45 17.37
CA ASN A 150 2.92 -4.47 17.22
C ASN A 150 2.77 -5.42 18.44
N VAL A 151 3.31 -5.08 19.59
CA VAL A 151 3.09 -5.80 20.85
C VAL A 151 2.09 -5.03 21.69
N SER A 152 0.92 -5.64 21.94
CA SER A 152 -0.14 -5.04 22.77
C SER A 152 0.36 -4.74 24.18
N GLN A 153 0.01 -3.58 24.69
CA GLN A 153 0.37 -3.09 26.01
C GLN A 153 -0.86 -3.04 26.91
N ASN A 154 -0.64 -3.03 28.21
CA ASN A 154 -1.72 -2.90 29.18
C ASN A 154 -2.15 -1.43 29.37
N LEU A 155 -3.28 -1.22 30.04
CA LEU A 155 -3.85 0.10 30.31
C LEU A 155 -2.89 1.04 31.05
N LEU A 156 -2.09 0.52 31.99
CA LEU A 156 -1.14 1.34 32.74
C LEU A 156 -0.05 1.93 31.81
N MET A 157 0.46 1.11 30.88
CA MET A 157 1.42 1.57 29.90
C MET A 157 0.79 2.58 28.91
N MET A 158 -0.47 2.38 28.53
CA MET A 158 -1.20 3.31 27.70
C MET A 158 -1.40 4.65 28.43
N SER A 159 -1.86 4.64 29.65
CA SER A 159 -2.03 5.87 30.46
C SER A 159 -0.71 6.61 30.64
N GLY A 160 0.38 5.89 30.94
CA GLY A 160 1.72 6.51 31.07
C GLY A 160 2.23 7.12 29.78
N MET A 161 1.95 6.49 28.62
CA MET A 161 2.30 7.06 27.32
C MET A 161 1.50 8.33 27.03
N ILE A 162 0.18 8.30 27.25
CA ILE A 162 -0.69 9.48 27.08
C ILE A 162 -0.23 10.62 27.99
N GLU A 163 0.03 10.34 29.28
CA GLU A 163 0.56 11.31 30.24
C GLU A 163 1.86 11.93 29.75
N ALA A 164 2.82 11.09 29.29
CA ALA A 164 4.10 11.59 28.75
C ALA A 164 3.91 12.50 27.53
N VAL A 165 2.99 12.16 26.62
CA VAL A 165 2.65 13.00 25.45
C VAL A 165 2.11 14.35 25.88
N MET A 166 1.12 14.36 26.79
CA MET A 166 0.45 15.57 27.25
C MET A 166 1.37 16.46 28.09
N GLU A 167 2.21 15.86 28.94
CA GLU A 167 3.17 16.63 29.73
C GLU A 167 4.31 17.22 28.91
N ASN A 168 4.73 16.54 27.85
CA ASN A 168 5.78 17.04 26.96
C ASN A 168 5.30 18.19 26.07
N TYR A 169 3.99 18.33 25.87
CA TYR A 169 3.41 19.41 25.06
C TYR A 169 3.31 20.74 25.81
N LYS A 170 3.70 20.82 27.09
CA LYS A 170 3.70 22.08 27.83
C LYS A 170 4.62 23.11 27.16
N GLU A 171 4.03 24.25 26.79
CA GLU A 171 4.70 25.44 26.29
C GLU A 171 5.77 25.98 27.27
#